data_0a1b008fa20a453b5c1af2d3c5f87265
#
_entry.id   0a1b008fa20a453b5c1af2d3c5f87265
#
_cell.length_a   1.000
_cell.length_b   1.000
_cell.length_c   1.000
_cell.angle_alpha   90.00
_cell.angle_beta   90.00
_cell.angle_gamma   90.00
#
_symmetry.space_group_name_H-M   'P 1'
#
loop_
_entity.id
_entity.type
_entity.pdbx_description
1 polymer ?
#
loop_
_entity_poly.entity_id
_entity_poly.type
_entity_poly.pdbx_seq_one_letter_code
_entity_poly.pdbx_strand_id
1 'polypeptide(L)'
;SVNELSRAVRQYSGLIWPAHVDKPSNSLYSILGCWPEDLDMDAVELYYDTEPAGIPESVHRLRCSDAHRLWDIKGGYPLPLESADFAGLKKYLRGE
;
A
#
# COMPACT_ATOMS: atom_id res chain seq x y z
N SER A 1 -11.67 -13.67 0.54
CA SER A 1 -11.85 -12.27 0.10
C SER A 1 -10.72 -11.39 0.59
N VAL A 2 -10.61 -10.20 0.01
CA VAL A 2 -9.62 -9.20 0.44
C VAL A 2 -9.82 -8.83 1.90
N ASN A 3 -11.06 -8.69 2.34
CA ASN A 3 -11.36 -8.34 3.73
C ASN A 3 -11.01 -9.46 4.69
N GLU A 4 -11.20 -10.71 4.30
CA GLU A 4 -10.79 -11.86 5.11
C GLU A 4 -9.28 -11.92 5.25
N LEU A 5 -8.55 -11.69 4.17
CA LEU A 5 -7.09 -11.65 4.19
C LEU A 5 -6.58 -10.52 5.09
N SER A 6 -7.17 -9.34 4.98
CA SER A 6 -6.81 -8.20 5.82
C SER A 6 -7.00 -8.52 7.30
N ARG A 7 -8.13 -9.12 7.67
CA ARG A 7 -8.39 -9.52 9.06
C ARG A 7 -7.38 -10.56 9.56
N ALA A 8 -7.03 -11.54 8.72
CA ALA A 8 -6.05 -12.56 9.08
C ALA A 8 -4.67 -11.95 9.35
N VAL A 9 -4.23 -11.03 8.49
CA VAL A 9 -2.95 -10.34 8.68
C VAL A 9 -2.95 -9.54 9.99
N ARG A 10 -4.06 -8.86 10.30
CA ARG A 10 -4.16 -8.08 11.54
C ARG A 10 -4.12 -8.95 12.79
N GLN A 11 -4.65 -10.16 12.75
CA GLN A 11 -4.57 -11.11 13.88
C GLN A 11 -3.13 -11.43 14.24
N TYR A 12 -2.23 -11.41 13.28
CA TYR A 12 -0.81 -11.67 13.49
C TYR A 12 0.03 -10.39 13.61
N SER A 13 -0.63 -9.24 13.82
CA SER A 13 0.01 -7.92 13.95
C SER A 13 0.85 -7.53 12.74
N GLY A 14 0.52 -8.04 11.57
CA GLY A 14 1.17 -7.71 10.32
C GLY A 14 0.62 -6.45 9.69
N LEU A 15 1.28 -6.00 8.63
CA LEU A 15 0.85 -4.90 7.79
C LEU A 15 0.39 -5.45 6.44
N ILE A 16 -0.59 -4.78 5.85
CA ILE A 16 -1.12 -5.19 4.54
C ILE A 16 -1.48 -3.96 3.72
N TRP A 17 -1.10 -3.98 2.45
CA TRP A 17 -1.51 -2.95 1.48
C TRP A 17 -1.54 -3.51 0.07
N PRO A 18 -2.43 -2.98 -0.80
CA PRO A 18 -2.48 -3.41 -2.20
C PRO A 18 -1.30 -2.84 -2.98
N ALA A 19 -0.73 -3.67 -3.84
CA ALA A 19 0.38 -3.29 -4.69
C ALA A 19 -0.09 -2.43 -5.87
N HIS A 20 0.77 -1.50 -6.29
CA HIS A 20 0.67 -0.70 -7.53
C HIS A 20 -0.77 -0.47 -8.01
N VAL A 21 -1.61 0.15 -7.16
CA VAL A 21 -3.05 0.34 -7.43
C VAL A 21 -3.32 1.21 -8.66
N ASP A 22 -2.35 2.00 -9.08
CA ASP A 22 -2.45 2.89 -10.24
C ASP A 22 -2.05 2.22 -11.57
N LYS A 23 -1.63 0.96 -11.54
CA LYS A 23 -1.33 0.22 -12.77
C LYS A 23 -2.62 -0.24 -13.46
N PRO A 24 -2.64 -0.24 -14.82
CA PRO A 24 -3.84 -0.64 -15.56
C PRO A 24 -4.15 -2.13 -15.50
N SER A 25 -3.22 -2.97 -15.01
CA SER A 25 -3.40 -4.40 -14.89
C SER A 25 -2.77 -4.93 -13.61
N ASN A 26 -3.23 -6.09 -13.14
CA ASN A 26 -2.72 -6.77 -11.96
C ASN A 26 -2.73 -5.89 -10.70
N SER A 27 -3.73 -5.01 -10.59
CA SER A 27 -3.92 -4.16 -9.42
C SER A 27 -5.32 -4.33 -8.86
N LEU A 28 -5.51 -3.89 -7.62
CA LEU A 28 -6.81 -3.94 -6.98
C LEU A 28 -7.87 -3.19 -7.81
N TYR A 29 -7.52 -2.00 -8.32
CA TYR A 29 -8.43 -1.20 -9.13
C TYR A 29 -8.73 -1.83 -10.49
N SER A 30 -7.78 -2.50 -11.12
CA SER A 30 -8.03 -3.17 -12.40
C SER A 30 -8.98 -4.35 -12.26
N ILE A 31 -9.01 -4.96 -11.08
CA ILE A 31 -9.87 -6.11 -10.79
C ILE A 31 -11.23 -5.67 -10.27
N LEU A 32 -11.27 -4.74 -9.32
CA LEU A 32 -12.50 -4.33 -8.63
C LEU A 32 -13.14 -3.08 -9.21
N GLY A 33 -12.40 -2.27 -9.95
CA GLY A 33 -12.89 -1.04 -10.57
C GLY A 33 -13.06 0.14 -9.61
N CYS A 34 -12.93 -0.06 -8.32
CA CYS A 34 -13.09 0.98 -7.31
C CYS A 34 -12.43 0.58 -6.00
N TRP A 35 -12.34 1.52 -5.07
CA TRP A 35 -11.90 1.24 -3.70
C TRP A 35 -13.09 0.71 -2.90
N PRO A 36 -13.02 -0.52 -2.35
CA PRO A 36 -14.11 -1.05 -1.53
C PRO A 36 -14.30 -0.21 -0.26
N GLU A 37 -15.56 0.10 0.07
CA GLU A 37 -15.87 0.99 1.20
C GLU A 37 -15.37 0.48 2.55
N ASP A 38 -15.41 -0.83 2.75
CA ASP A 38 -15.03 -1.47 4.01
C ASP A 38 -13.61 -2.02 3.98
N LEU A 39 -12.80 -1.66 2.97
CA LEU A 39 -11.44 -2.14 2.86
C LEU A 39 -10.55 -1.43 3.88
N ASP A 40 -9.97 -2.22 4.77
CA ASP A 40 -9.08 -1.74 5.82
C ASP A 40 -7.63 -2.15 5.48
N MET A 41 -6.90 -1.21 4.90
CA MET A 41 -5.51 -1.39 4.49
C MET A 41 -4.62 -0.38 5.20
N ASP A 42 -3.36 -0.73 5.40
CA ASP A 42 -2.41 0.14 6.09
C ASP A 42 -1.85 1.23 5.19
N ALA A 43 -1.87 1.02 3.87
CA ALA A 43 -1.36 1.96 2.89
C ALA A 43 -1.88 1.58 1.51
N VAL A 44 -1.51 2.35 0.51
CA VAL A 44 -1.60 1.96 -0.91
C VAL A 44 -0.23 2.15 -1.54
N GLU A 45 0.11 1.30 -2.49
CA GLU A 45 1.36 1.38 -3.22
C GLU A 45 1.11 1.93 -4.61
N LEU A 46 1.85 2.99 -4.97
CA LEU A 46 1.74 3.68 -6.24
C LEU A 46 2.99 3.45 -7.08
N TYR A 47 2.81 3.24 -8.36
CA TYR A 47 3.89 3.10 -9.32
C TYR A 47 4.10 4.39 -10.13
N TYR A 48 3.00 4.99 -10.60
CA TYR A 48 3.00 6.25 -11.34
C TYR A 48 2.78 7.43 -10.41
N ASP A 49 2.82 8.65 -10.94
CA ASP A 49 2.59 9.86 -10.14
C ASP A 49 1.11 10.22 -10.00
N THR A 50 0.24 9.68 -10.86
CA THR A 50 -1.19 9.94 -10.80
C THR A 50 -1.91 8.86 -10.01
N GLU A 51 -2.78 9.29 -9.08
CA GLU A 51 -3.57 8.37 -8.25
C GLU A 51 -4.93 8.08 -8.88
N PRO A 52 -5.44 6.83 -8.76
CA PRO A 52 -6.85 6.57 -9.04
C PRO A 52 -7.75 7.38 -8.11
N ALA A 53 -8.92 7.79 -8.60
CA ALA A 53 -9.90 8.49 -7.77
C ALA A 53 -10.50 7.54 -6.72
N GLY A 54 -10.91 8.10 -5.58
CA GLY A 54 -11.64 7.36 -4.56
C GLY A 54 -10.79 6.73 -3.46
N ILE A 55 -9.46 6.88 -3.50
CA ILE A 55 -8.62 6.44 -2.39
C ILE A 55 -8.82 7.42 -1.23
N PRO A 56 -9.19 6.95 -0.03
CA PRO A 56 -9.35 7.85 1.12
C PRO A 56 -8.07 8.62 1.44
N GLU A 57 -8.21 9.90 1.78
CA GLU A 57 -7.05 10.76 2.09
C GLU A 57 -6.26 10.28 3.30
N SER A 58 -6.93 9.60 4.24
CA SER A 58 -6.31 9.08 5.45
C SER A 58 -5.40 7.88 5.20
N VAL A 59 -5.48 7.26 4.04
CA VAL A 59 -4.64 6.10 3.71
C VAL A 59 -3.25 6.57 3.28
N HIS A 60 -2.21 6.02 3.89
CA HIS A 60 -0.84 6.37 3.55
C HIS A 60 -0.49 5.91 2.14
N ARG A 61 0.33 6.70 1.44
CA ARG A 61 0.83 6.38 0.10
C ARG A 61 2.27 5.95 0.18
N LEU A 62 2.57 4.81 -0.42
CA LEU A 62 3.93 4.32 -0.60
C LEU A 62 4.25 4.33 -2.08
N ARG A 63 5.49 4.66 -2.44
CA ARG A 63 5.94 4.63 -3.83
C ARG A 63 6.78 3.39 -4.06
N CYS A 64 6.47 2.66 -5.14
CA CYS A 64 7.21 1.46 -5.51
C CYS A 64 7.77 1.56 -6.92
N SER A 65 8.78 0.77 -7.23
CA SER A 65 9.30 0.65 -8.58
C SER A 65 8.83 -0.61 -9.29
N ASP A 66 8.24 -1.55 -8.56
CA ASP A 66 7.85 -2.87 -9.09
C ASP A 66 8.99 -3.51 -9.88
N ALA A 67 10.22 -3.35 -9.35
CA ALA A 67 11.44 -3.73 -10.05
C ALA A 67 11.60 -5.24 -10.07
N HIS A 68 11.84 -5.79 -11.26
CA HIS A 68 12.19 -7.18 -11.47
C HIS A 68 13.66 -7.34 -11.85
N ARG A 69 14.35 -6.23 -12.11
CA ARG A 69 15.76 -6.15 -12.50
C ARG A 69 16.38 -4.93 -11.82
N LEU A 70 17.71 -4.92 -11.68
CA LEU A 70 18.41 -3.83 -11.00
C LEU A 70 18.14 -2.47 -11.64
N TRP A 71 18.08 -2.40 -12.96
CA TRP A 71 17.87 -1.11 -13.65
C TRP A 71 16.41 -0.62 -13.61
N ASP A 72 15.49 -1.42 -13.08
CA ASP A 72 14.10 -1.00 -12.89
C ASP A 72 13.88 -0.28 -11.56
N ILE A 73 14.87 -0.27 -10.67
CA ILE A 73 14.74 0.34 -9.36
C ILE A 73 14.69 1.86 -9.49
N LYS A 74 13.64 2.45 -8.93
CA LYS A 74 13.42 3.90 -8.87
C LYS A 74 13.34 4.35 -7.42
N GLY A 75 13.61 5.62 -7.16
CA GLY A 75 13.41 6.21 -5.86
C GLY A 75 11.93 6.22 -5.46
N GLY A 76 11.67 6.10 -4.17
CA GLY A 76 10.34 6.16 -3.61
C GLY A 76 10.10 7.46 -2.84
N TYR A 77 9.03 7.49 -2.07
CA TYR A 77 8.77 8.60 -1.14
C TYR A 77 9.58 8.39 0.14
N PRO A 78 10.24 9.41 0.66
CA PRO A 78 10.86 9.30 1.98
C PRO A 78 9.77 9.19 3.04
N LEU A 79 9.98 8.31 4.02
CA LEU A 79 9.03 8.12 5.12
C LEU A 79 9.67 8.63 6.41
N PRO A 80 8.96 9.48 7.19
CA PRO A 80 9.49 10.02 8.45
C PRO A 80 9.37 9.00 9.59
N LEU A 81 10.10 7.89 9.48
CA LEU A 81 10.07 6.83 10.48
C LEU A 81 10.94 7.19 11.69
N GLU A 82 10.50 6.84 12.89
CA GLU A 82 11.31 6.99 14.10
C GLU A 82 12.47 6.00 14.12
N SER A 83 12.27 4.83 13.50
CA SER A 83 13.33 3.83 13.33
C SER A 83 13.16 3.15 11.97
N ALA A 84 14.27 2.79 11.34
CA ALA A 84 14.27 2.16 10.01
C ALA A 84 14.12 0.64 10.14
N ASP A 85 13.00 0.19 10.71
CA ASP A 85 12.68 -1.21 10.93
C ASP A 85 11.17 -1.42 10.86
N PHE A 86 10.72 -2.66 11.06
CA PHE A 86 9.30 -3.00 11.01
C PHE A 86 8.50 -2.23 12.08
N ALA A 87 9.04 -2.10 13.28
CA ALA A 87 8.37 -1.39 14.35
C ALA A 87 8.17 0.09 14.00
N GLY A 88 9.17 0.73 13.41
CA GLY A 88 9.06 2.12 12.95
C GLY A 88 8.03 2.28 11.84
N LEU A 89 8.01 1.36 10.88
CA LEU A 89 7.03 1.38 9.79
C LEU A 89 5.61 1.19 10.33
N LYS A 90 5.41 0.23 11.22
CA LYS A 90 4.11 -0.05 11.82
C LYS A 90 3.59 1.14 12.62
N LYS A 91 4.46 1.81 13.36
CA LYS A 91 4.10 3.02 14.10
C LYS A 91 3.65 4.14 13.16
N TYR A 92 4.39 4.34 12.08
CA TYR A 92 4.05 5.37 11.09
C TYR A 92 2.70 5.09 10.41
N LEU A 93 2.47 3.86 9.99
CA LEU A 93 1.27 3.50 9.21
C LEU A 93 0.03 3.32 10.10
N ARG A 94 0.19 2.85 11.33
CA ARG A 94 -0.92 2.48 12.19
C ARG A 94 -0.95 3.20 13.53
N GLY A 95 0.10 3.89 13.91
CA GLY A 95 0.22 4.52 15.23
C GLY A 95 0.56 3.54 16.36
N GLU A 96 0.95 2.37 16.00
CA GLU A 96 1.29 1.31 16.96
C GLU A 96 2.80 1.16 17.10
#